data_edb1719d403d261b53b95aaea50d8947
#
_entry.id   edb1719d403d261b53b95aaea50d8947
#
_cell.length_a   1.000
_cell.length_b   1.000
_cell.length_c   1.000
_cell.angle_alpha   90.00
_cell.angle_beta   90.00
_cell.angle_gamma   90.00
#
_symmetry.space_group_name_H-M   'P 1'
#
loop_
_entity.id
_entity.type
_entity.pdbx_description
1 polymer ?
#
loop_
_entity_poly.entity_id
_entity_poly.type
_entity_poly.pdbx_seq_one_letter_code
_entity_poly.pdbx_strand_id
1 'polypeptide(L)'
;MIQDLHSHTYYSFCGKDTPEELIEAAIAGGVEMLGICDHNYGIAFARKEFYKSEFDISNKNYELTLIRYFDHMTLLKEKYADKIDIKRGIEVATTLKFPRMLLPDSTSLEIFDYALIEHIGDPDMSSVGRDLFSFVSLLRCPCGIAHTDIFGYINRLSEDPMSYLKRMAEAGIFWELNVNYDSIHKYSEHS
;
A
#
# COMPACT_ATOMS: atom_id res chain seq x y z
N MET A 1 -21.83 -1.97 1.95
CA MET A 1 -20.55 -2.71 2.15
C MET A 1 -19.60 -1.79 2.89
N ILE A 2 -19.15 -2.19 4.07
CA ILE A 2 -18.10 -1.48 4.83
C ILE A 2 -16.78 -2.15 4.48
N GLN A 3 -15.83 -1.36 3.96
CA GLN A 3 -14.52 -1.87 3.56
C GLN A 3 -13.41 -1.03 4.16
N ASP A 4 -12.31 -1.69 4.54
CA ASP A 4 -11.04 -1.09 4.90
C ASP A 4 -9.94 -1.82 4.12
N LEU A 5 -9.27 -1.10 3.24
CA LEU A 5 -8.22 -1.68 2.37
C LEU A 5 -6.79 -1.24 2.78
N HIS A 6 -6.65 -0.57 3.94
CA HIS A 6 -5.34 -0.11 4.40
C HIS A 6 -5.13 -0.37 5.88
N SER A 7 -4.77 -1.58 6.20
CA SER A 7 -4.48 -2.00 7.56
C SER A 7 -3.12 -2.68 7.68
N HIS A 8 -2.37 -2.34 8.75
CA HIS A 8 -1.06 -2.89 9.03
C HIS A 8 -1.08 -3.84 10.21
N THR A 9 -0.30 -4.91 10.10
CA THR A 9 -0.10 -5.89 11.16
C THR A 9 1.29 -5.74 11.79
N TYR A 10 1.65 -6.65 12.69
CA TYR A 10 2.99 -6.68 13.29
C TYR A 10 4.12 -6.89 12.27
N TYR A 11 3.81 -7.26 11.02
CA TYR A 11 4.78 -7.32 9.92
C TYR A 11 5.33 -5.95 9.56
N SER A 12 4.55 -4.89 9.78
CA SER A 12 5.01 -3.51 9.63
C SER A 12 5.52 -2.95 10.96
N PHE A 13 6.48 -2.04 10.91
CA PHE A 13 7.00 -1.37 12.11
C PHE A 13 5.94 -0.55 12.86
N CYS A 14 4.92 -0.04 12.16
CA CYS A 14 3.84 0.76 12.71
C CYS A 14 2.67 -0.11 13.25
N GLY A 15 2.46 -1.31 12.70
CA GLY A 15 1.44 -2.24 13.17
C GLY A 15 1.82 -2.89 14.51
N LYS A 16 0.86 -3.30 15.32
CA LYS A 16 1.07 -3.88 16.65
C LYS A 16 0.45 -5.26 16.79
N ASP A 17 -0.69 -5.45 16.16
CA ASP A 17 -1.53 -6.63 16.33
C ASP A 17 -1.14 -7.71 15.32
N THR A 18 -1.42 -8.95 15.65
CA THR A 18 -1.29 -10.04 14.69
C THR A 18 -2.35 -9.91 13.60
N PRO A 19 -2.13 -10.50 12.40
CA PRO A 19 -3.16 -10.50 11.37
C PRO A 19 -4.50 -11.07 11.85
N GLU A 20 -4.48 -12.11 12.69
CA GLU A 20 -5.68 -12.71 13.27
C GLU A 20 -6.44 -11.74 14.20
N GLU A 21 -5.74 -11.05 15.09
CA GLU A 21 -6.35 -10.04 15.98
C GLU A 21 -7.00 -8.92 15.18
N LEU A 22 -6.33 -8.46 14.11
CA LEU A 22 -6.87 -7.44 13.20
C LEU A 22 -8.14 -7.93 12.50
N ILE A 23 -8.13 -9.16 11.97
CA ILE A 23 -9.28 -9.77 11.30
C ILE A 23 -10.46 -9.91 12.27
N GLU A 24 -10.23 -10.44 13.48
CA GLU A 24 -11.28 -10.60 14.49
C GLU A 24 -11.87 -9.25 14.91
N ALA A 25 -11.05 -8.20 15.05
CA ALA A 25 -11.51 -6.85 15.32
C ALA A 25 -12.36 -6.28 14.16
N ALA A 26 -11.95 -6.50 12.93
CA ALA A 26 -12.68 -6.07 11.73
C ALA A 26 -14.05 -6.75 11.65
N ILE A 27 -14.12 -8.07 11.89
CA ILE A 27 -15.38 -8.84 11.96
C ILE A 27 -16.29 -8.25 13.06
N ALA A 28 -15.75 -8.04 14.27
CA ALA A 28 -16.51 -7.47 15.38
C ALA A 28 -17.00 -6.04 15.08
N GLY A 29 -16.26 -5.27 14.29
CA GLY A 29 -16.62 -3.93 13.81
C GLY A 29 -17.61 -3.91 12.64
N GLY A 30 -17.97 -5.07 12.09
CA GLY A 30 -18.91 -5.17 10.97
C GLY A 30 -18.28 -4.82 9.61
N VAL A 31 -16.95 -4.90 9.49
CA VAL A 31 -16.25 -4.77 8.23
C VAL A 31 -16.51 -6.00 7.37
N GLU A 32 -16.94 -5.80 6.14
CA GLU A 32 -17.28 -6.87 5.20
C GLU A 32 -16.10 -7.25 4.28
N MET A 33 -15.20 -6.29 4.01
CA MET A 33 -13.97 -6.49 3.22
C MET A 33 -12.79 -5.83 3.93
N LEU A 34 -11.76 -6.61 4.24
CA LEU A 34 -10.54 -6.16 4.91
C LEU A 34 -9.33 -6.39 4.02
N GLY A 35 -8.57 -5.34 3.76
CA GLY A 35 -7.25 -5.40 3.14
C GLY A 35 -6.15 -5.37 4.18
N ILE A 36 -5.33 -6.41 4.25
CA ILE A 36 -4.09 -6.42 5.02
C ILE A 36 -2.97 -6.02 4.06
N CYS A 37 -2.27 -4.93 4.37
CA CYS A 37 -1.45 -4.20 3.42
C CYS A 37 -0.18 -3.68 4.10
N ASP A 38 0.65 -4.60 4.62
CA ASP A 38 1.87 -4.25 5.31
C ASP A 38 2.92 -3.60 4.37
N HIS A 39 3.77 -2.74 4.92
CA HIS A 39 4.85 -2.10 4.16
C HIS A 39 5.80 -3.11 3.53
N ASN A 40 6.12 -2.94 2.25
CA ASN A 40 7.04 -3.80 1.51
C ASN A 40 8.40 -3.99 2.21
N TYR A 41 8.94 -2.96 2.82
CA TYR A 41 10.17 -3.05 3.60
C TYR A 41 9.93 -3.60 5.01
N GLY A 42 8.74 -3.42 5.57
CA GLY A 42 8.38 -3.90 6.91
C GLY A 42 8.43 -5.43 7.01
N ILE A 43 7.91 -6.14 6.04
CA ILE A 43 7.88 -7.60 6.01
C ILE A 43 9.27 -8.26 5.90
N ALA A 44 10.29 -7.50 5.49
CA ALA A 44 11.66 -7.98 5.35
C ALA A 44 12.49 -7.91 6.64
N PHE A 45 12.06 -7.11 7.63
CA PHE A 45 12.85 -6.80 8.81
C PHE A 45 12.05 -6.89 10.10
N ALA A 46 12.68 -7.39 11.15
CA ALA A 46 12.12 -7.28 12.49
C ALA A 46 12.07 -5.79 12.92
N ARG A 47 11.04 -5.42 13.70
CA ARG A 47 10.83 -4.05 14.19
C ARG A 47 12.11 -3.40 14.78
N LYS A 48 12.89 -4.15 15.56
CA LYS A 48 14.15 -3.67 16.14
C LYS A 48 15.22 -3.32 15.09
N GLU A 49 15.15 -3.94 13.91
CA GLU A 49 16.10 -3.68 12.81
C GLU A 49 15.72 -2.42 12.05
N PHE A 50 14.42 -2.13 11.94
CA PHE A 50 13.91 -0.92 11.28
C PHE A 50 14.48 0.36 11.91
N TYR A 51 14.58 0.42 13.24
CA TYR A 51 15.11 1.59 13.93
C TYR A 51 16.64 1.70 13.89
N LYS A 52 17.32 0.67 13.39
CA LYS A 52 18.74 0.77 13.05
C LYS A 52 18.87 1.31 11.62
N SER A 53 19.72 2.30 11.41
CA SER A 53 19.91 2.93 10.10
C SER A 53 20.50 2.01 9.01
N GLU A 54 20.71 0.73 9.29
CA GLU A 54 21.47 -0.23 8.47
C GLU A 54 20.59 -1.21 7.68
N PHE A 55 19.27 -1.15 7.76
CA PHE A 55 18.44 -2.07 6.99
C PHE A 55 18.47 -1.73 5.49
N ASP A 56 18.50 -2.76 4.67
CA ASP A 56 18.45 -2.65 3.21
C ASP A 56 17.80 -3.92 2.64
N ILE A 57 16.62 -3.78 2.02
CA ILE A 57 15.87 -4.93 1.50
C ILE A 57 16.56 -5.60 0.31
N SER A 58 17.43 -4.89 -0.43
CA SER A 58 18.19 -5.45 -1.55
C SER A 58 19.17 -6.56 -1.12
N ASN A 59 19.58 -6.57 0.16
CA ASN A 59 20.50 -7.56 0.74
C ASN A 59 19.79 -8.81 1.27
N LYS A 60 18.45 -8.90 1.13
CA LYS A 60 17.65 -10.04 1.61
C LYS A 60 17.18 -10.89 0.43
N ASN A 61 16.86 -12.15 0.72
CA ASN A 61 16.06 -12.95 -0.22
C ASN A 61 14.61 -12.44 -0.18
N TYR A 62 14.42 -11.26 -0.77
CA TYR A 62 13.19 -10.48 -0.64
C TYR A 62 12.00 -11.18 -1.30
N GLU A 63 12.22 -11.81 -2.43
CA GLU A 63 11.17 -12.58 -3.14
C GLU A 63 10.59 -13.71 -2.26
N LEU A 64 11.46 -14.48 -1.59
CA LEU A 64 11.00 -15.52 -0.67
C LEU A 64 10.24 -14.93 0.53
N THR A 65 10.64 -13.76 1.00
CA THR A 65 9.95 -13.05 2.09
C THR A 65 8.56 -12.61 1.66
N LEU A 66 8.40 -12.07 0.45
CA LEU A 66 7.10 -11.72 -0.14
C LEU A 66 6.19 -12.95 -0.25
N ILE A 67 6.72 -14.05 -0.77
CA ILE A 67 5.96 -15.30 -0.93
C ILE A 67 5.48 -15.81 0.45
N ARG A 68 6.32 -15.82 1.46
CA ARG A 68 5.94 -16.27 2.82
C ARG A 68 4.87 -15.39 3.46
N TYR A 69 4.99 -14.08 3.28
CA TYR A 69 3.95 -13.14 3.73
C TYR A 69 2.63 -13.41 3.00
N PHE A 70 2.66 -13.51 1.68
CA PHE A 70 1.51 -13.79 0.86
C PHE A 70 0.83 -15.13 1.21
N ASP A 71 1.61 -16.18 1.42
CA ASP A 71 1.10 -17.50 1.82
C ASP A 71 0.39 -17.42 3.17
N HIS A 72 0.94 -16.69 4.15
CA HIS A 72 0.27 -16.49 5.43
C HIS A 72 -1.08 -15.79 5.26
N MET A 73 -1.12 -14.70 4.48
CA MET A 73 -2.38 -13.99 4.21
C MET A 73 -3.38 -14.88 3.45
N THR A 74 -2.89 -15.78 2.60
CA THR A 74 -3.74 -16.74 1.88
C THR A 74 -4.39 -17.76 2.84
N LEU A 75 -3.62 -18.31 3.78
CA LEU A 75 -4.15 -19.23 4.79
C LEU A 75 -5.21 -18.54 5.68
N LEU A 76 -5.00 -17.26 6.02
CA LEU A 76 -5.98 -16.49 6.78
C LEU A 76 -7.24 -16.19 5.97
N LYS A 77 -7.11 -15.83 4.70
CA LYS A 77 -8.23 -15.65 3.78
C LYS A 77 -9.10 -16.90 3.70
N GLU A 78 -8.48 -18.07 3.60
CA GLU A 78 -9.19 -19.37 3.58
C GLU A 78 -9.88 -19.66 4.93
N LYS A 79 -9.16 -19.42 6.03
CA LYS A 79 -9.66 -19.66 7.40
C LYS A 79 -10.91 -18.83 7.75
N TYR A 80 -10.99 -17.61 7.25
CA TYR A 80 -12.05 -16.65 7.56
C TYR A 80 -13.05 -16.43 6.42
N ALA A 81 -13.01 -17.24 5.35
CA ALA A 81 -13.78 -17.03 4.12
C ALA A 81 -15.30 -16.95 4.30
N ASP A 82 -15.84 -17.59 5.37
CA ASP A 82 -17.26 -17.56 5.72
C ASP A 82 -17.69 -16.32 6.53
N LYS A 83 -16.73 -15.48 6.95
CA LYS A 83 -16.97 -14.35 7.87
C LYS A 83 -16.64 -12.99 7.27
N ILE A 84 -15.59 -12.89 6.48
CA ILE A 84 -15.08 -11.65 5.94
C ILE A 84 -14.28 -11.88 4.65
N ASP A 85 -14.41 -10.95 3.69
CA ASP A 85 -13.58 -11.00 2.46
C ASP A 85 -12.23 -10.35 2.72
N ILE A 86 -11.17 -11.16 2.82
CA ILE A 86 -9.80 -10.68 3.05
C ILE A 86 -9.11 -10.44 1.69
N LYS A 87 -8.55 -9.25 1.52
CA LYS A 87 -7.69 -8.88 0.39
C LYS A 87 -6.24 -8.86 0.85
N ARG A 88 -5.38 -9.53 0.09
CA ARG A 88 -3.94 -9.63 0.35
C ARG A 88 -3.25 -8.48 -0.34
N GLY A 89 -2.97 -7.44 0.40
CA GLY A 89 -2.35 -6.21 -0.09
C GLY A 89 -0.87 -6.11 0.27
N ILE A 90 -0.24 -5.10 -0.32
CA ILE A 90 1.10 -4.66 0.05
C ILE A 90 1.22 -3.15 -0.14
N GLU A 91 1.80 -2.44 0.81
CA GLU A 91 2.06 -1.01 0.68
C GLU A 91 3.50 -0.78 0.20
N VAL A 92 3.63 -0.07 -0.92
CA VAL A 92 4.90 0.13 -1.65
C VAL A 92 5.45 1.51 -1.36
N ALA A 93 6.59 1.57 -0.68
CA ALA A 93 7.33 2.80 -0.48
C ALA A 93 7.99 3.29 -1.76
N THR A 94 7.84 4.58 -2.06
CA THR A 94 8.42 5.20 -3.25
C THR A 94 9.37 6.35 -2.95
N THR A 95 9.56 6.70 -1.68
CA THR A 95 10.37 7.87 -1.30
C THR A 95 11.86 7.69 -1.60
N LEU A 96 12.42 8.61 -2.39
CA LEU A 96 13.86 8.66 -2.68
C LEU A 96 14.69 9.12 -1.48
N LYS A 97 14.05 9.66 -0.43
CA LYS A 97 14.72 9.99 0.82
C LYS A 97 15.31 8.75 1.52
N PHE A 98 14.67 7.60 1.34
CA PHE A 98 15.11 6.33 1.91
C PHE A 98 15.16 5.22 0.84
N PRO A 99 16.15 5.28 -0.09
CA PRO A 99 16.22 4.35 -1.23
C PRO A 99 16.22 2.86 -0.83
N ARG A 100 16.72 2.56 0.36
CA ARG A 100 16.76 1.19 0.93
C ARG A 100 15.39 0.61 1.27
N MET A 101 14.31 1.42 1.22
CA MET A 101 12.92 0.98 1.41
C MET A 101 12.23 0.63 0.09
N LEU A 102 12.82 1.04 -1.04
CA LEU A 102 12.23 0.83 -2.35
C LEU A 102 12.22 -0.66 -2.72
N LEU A 103 11.22 -1.06 -3.51
CA LEU A 103 11.22 -2.40 -4.09
C LEU A 103 12.47 -2.61 -4.95
N PRO A 104 13.11 -3.79 -4.86
CA PRO A 104 14.12 -4.18 -5.85
C PRO A 104 13.54 -4.19 -7.27
N ASP A 105 14.31 -3.74 -8.27
CA ASP A 105 13.84 -3.54 -9.67
C ASP A 105 13.20 -4.77 -10.31
N SER A 106 13.59 -5.97 -9.89
CA SER A 106 13.06 -7.24 -10.42
C SER A 106 11.80 -7.75 -9.72
N THR A 107 11.29 -7.02 -8.71
CA THR A 107 10.17 -7.51 -7.89
C THR A 107 8.86 -7.40 -8.65
N SER A 108 8.17 -8.53 -8.85
CA SER A 108 6.79 -8.58 -9.33
C SER A 108 5.83 -8.71 -8.15
N LEU A 109 4.73 -7.96 -8.18
CA LEU A 109 3.66 -8.01 -7.18
C LEU A 109 2.39 -8.71 -7.70
N GLU A 110 2.47 -9.40 -8.83
CA GLU A 110 1.32 -10.05 -9.51
C GLU A 110 0.58 -11.08 -8.66
N ILE A 111 1.21 -11.59 -7.59
CA ILE A 111 0.57 -12.52 -6.65
C ILE A 111 -0.43 -11.82 -5.72
N PHE A 112 -0.29 -10.50 -5.49
CA PHE A 112 -1.13 -9.75 -4.56
C PHE A 112 -2.48 -9.38 -5.19
N ASP A 113 -3.52 -9.28 -4.37
CA ASP A 113 -4.83 -8.83 -4.81
C ASP A 113 -4.79 -7.33 -5.19
N TYR A 114 -3.89 -6.55 -4.56
CA TYR A 114 -3.61 -5.14 -4.87
C TYR A 114 -2.32 -4.64 -4.22
N ALA A 115 -1.82 -3.49 -4.69
CA ALA A 115 -0.77 -2.72 -4.04
C ALA A 115 -1.26 -1.29 -3.74
N LEU A 116 -0.89 -0.74 -2.59
CA LEU A 116 -1.01 0.68 -2.29
C LEU A 116 0.35 1.36 -2.49
N ILE A 117 0.36 2.49 -3.16
CA ILE A 117 1.59 3.24 -3.48
C ILE A 117 1.64 4.47 -2.57
N GLU A 118 2.63 4.53 -1.68
CA GLU A 118 2.81 5.66 -0.76
C GLU A 118 3.89 6.64 -1.23
N HIS A 119 3.86 7.88 -0.69
CA HIS A 119 4.88 8.92 -0.88
C HIS A 119 5.01 9.46 -2.31
N ILE A 120 3.93 9.48 -3.11
CA ILE A 120 3.96 10.05 -4.45
C ILE A 120 3.76 11.57 -4.47
N GLY A 121 3.35 12.18 -3.36
CA GLY A 121 2.93 13.59 -3.29
C GLY A 121 3.95 14.60 -3.81
N ASP A 122 5.25 14.29 -3.80
CA ASP A 122 6.30 15.07 -4.43
C ASP A 122 6.97 14.24 -5.54
N PRO A 123 6.67 14.52 -6.83
CA PRO A 123 7.20 13.75 -7.95
C PRO A 123 8.74 13.73 -8.04
N ASP A 124 9.40 14.78 -7.56
CA ASP A 124 10.86 14.89 -7.61
C ASP A 124 11.55 14.11 -6.47
N MET A 125 10.77 13.71 -5.45
CA MET A 125 11.23 12.95 -4.28
C MET A 125 10.65 11.53 -4.23
N SER A 126 10.01 11.08 -5.30
CA SER A 126 9.40 9.76 -5.44
C SER A 126 9.99 8.99 -6.61
N SER A 127 10.20 7.68 -6.45
CA SER A 127 10.60 6.79 -7.56
C SER A 127 9.51 6.62 -8.62
N VAL A 128 8.26 6.98 -8.32
CA VAL A 128 7.18 7.10 -9.31
C VAL A 128 7.47 8.22 -10.31
N GLY A 129 8.14 9.30 -9.85
CA GLY A 129 8.40 10.45 -10.69
C GLY A 129 7.11 11.11 -11.19
N ARG A 130 7.12 11.47 -12.48
CA ARG A 130 6.00 12.15 -13.14
C ARG A 130 5.09 11.22 -13.94
N ASP A 131 5.39 9.92 -14.00
CA ASP A 131 4.64 8.93 -14.79
C ASP A 131 4.12 7.79 -13.90
N LEU A 132 3.04 8.08 -13.18
CA LEU A 132 2.32 7.12 -12.36
C LEU A 132 1.88 5.88 -13.16
N PHE A 133 1.43 6.08 -14.39
CA PHE A 133 0.85 5.00 -15.21
C PHE A 133 1.90 3.97 -15.60
N SER A 134 3.08 4.42 -16.02
CA SER A 134 4.21 3.51 -16.28
C SER A 134 4.65 2.79 -15.02
N PHE A 135 4.75 3.49 -13.88
CA PHE A 135 5.12 2.85 -12.61
C PHE A 135 4.12 1.75 -12.22
N VAL A 136 2.82 2.03 -12.26
CA VAL A 136 1.77 1.05 -11.94
C VAL A 136 1.86 -0.18 -12.84
N SER A 137 2.14 0.01 -14.13
CA SER A 137 2.26 -1.11 -15.07
C SER A 137 3.40 -2.09 -14.73
N LEU A 138 4.45 -1.61 -14.08
CA LEU A 138 5.58 -2.44 -13.64
C LEU A 138 5.21 -3.35 -12.46
N LEU A 139 4.27 -2.93 -11.60
CA LEU A 139 3.88 -3.70 -10.42
C LEU A 139 3.04 -4.94 -10.75
N ARG A 140 2.36 -4.95 -11.90
CA ARG A 140 1.57 -6.08 -12.44
C ARG A 140 0.40 -6.54 -11.57
N CYS A 141 -0.11 -5.70 -10.69
CA CYS A 141 -1.29 -5.94 -9.88
C CYS A 141 -2.19 -4.70 -9.86
N PRO A 142 -3.46 -4.80 -9.46
CA PRO A 142 -4.30 -3.64 -9.20
C PRO A 142 -3.63 -2.69 -8.22
N CYS A 143 -3.66 -1.37 -8.49
CA CYS A 143 -2.97 -0.39 -7.66
C CYS A 143 -3.88 0.71 -7.16
N GLY A 144 -3.63 1.14 -5.93
CA GLY A 144 -4.21 2.32 -5.32
C GLY A 144 -3.14 3.29 -4.83
N ILE A 145 -3.54 4.53 -4.59
CA ILE A 145 -2.70 5.57 -4.02
C ILE A 145 -3.04 5.70 -2.53
N ALA A 146 -2.06 5.45 -1.67
CA ALA A 146 -2.20 5.58 -0.23
C ALA A 146 -2.13 7.05 0.21
N HIS A 147 -2.94 7.41 1.19
CA HIS A 147 -2.94 8.67 1.97
C HIS A 147 -2.22 9.87 1.30
N THR A 148 -2.52 10.13 0.04
CA THR A 148 -1.91 11.22 -0.73
C THR A 148 -2.94 12.31 -1.05
N ASP A 149 -2.56 13.59 -0.92
CA ASP A 149 -3.28 14.68 -1.55
C ASP A 149 -3.16 14.55 -3.09
N ILE A 150 -4.12 13.85 -3.68
CA ILE A 150 -4.11 13.54 -5.13
C ILE A 150 -4.19 14.81 -5.97
N PHE A 151 -4.94 15.82 -5.53
CA PHE A 151 -5.05 17.09 -6.25
C PHE A 151 -3.75 17.89 -6.19
N GLY A 152 -3.10 17.92 -5.03
CA GLY A 152 -1.77 18.52 -4.87
C GLY A 152 -0.73 17.83 -5.74
N TYR A 153 -0.77 16.52 -5.83
CA TYR A 153 0.10 15.74 -6.73
C TYR A 153 -0.13 16.12 -8.21
N ILE A 154 -1.40 16.09 -8.68
CA ILE A 154 -1.75 16.42 -10.06
C ILE A 154 -1.34 17.87 -10.41
N ASN A 155 -1.55 18.81 -9.48
CA ASN A 155 -1.13 20.21 -9.67
C ASN A 155 0.40 20.34 -9.87
N ARG A 156 1.21 19.56 -9.14
CA ARG A 156 2.68 19.54 -9.33
C ARG A 156 3.11 18.96 -10.67
N LEU A 157 2.28 18.10 -11.26
CA LEU A 157 2.48 17.62 -12.62
C LEU A 157 2.11 18.66 -13.69
N SER A 158 1.39 19.73 -13.31
CA SER A 158 0.80 20.72 -14.22
C SER A 158 -0.23 20.11 -15.18
N GLU A 159 -0.96 19.11 -14.69
CA GLU A 159 -2.04 18.42 -15.40
C GLU A 159 -3.41 18.95 -14.99
N ASP A 160 -4.41 18.76 -15.87
CA ASP A 160 -5.81 19.04 -15.54
C ASP A 160 -6.36 17.94 -14.61
N PRO A 161 -6.86 18.28 -13.40
CA PRO A 161 -7.29 17.28 -12.43
C PRO A 161 -8.36 16.32 -12.96
N MET A 162 -9.38 16.84 -13.67
CA MET A 162 -10.48 16.00 -14.15
C MET A 162 -10.02 15.01 -15.23
N SER A 163 -9.18 15.46 -16.14
CA SER A 163 -8.58 14.61 -17.18
C SER A 163 -7.67 13.55 -16.57
N TYR A 164 -6.89 13.92 -15.55
CA TYR A 164 -5.98 12.99 -14.88
C TYR A 164 -6.74 11.91 -14.10
N LEU A 165 -7.73 12.29 -13.30
CA LEU A 165 -8.58 11.36 -12.55
C LEU A 165 -9.36 10.42 -13.48
N LYS A 166 -9.83 10.90 -14.64
CA LYS A 166 -10.46 10.06 -15.65
C LYS A 166 -9.47 9.01 -16.17
N ARG A 167 -8.24 9.38 -16.49
CA ARG A 167 -7.18 8.45 -16.90
C ARG A 167 -6.85 7.43 -15.80
N MET A 168 -6.82 7.84 -14.53
CA MET A 168 -6.64 6.92 -13.40
C MET A 168 -7.77 5.89 -13.35
N ALA A 169 -9.03 6.33 -13.47
CA ALA A 169 -10.19 5.45 -13.47
C ALA A 169 -10.17 4.47 -14.66
N GLU A 170 -9.83 4.94 -15.87
CA GLU A 170 -9.67 4.11 -17.07
C GLU A 170 -8.53 3.08 -16.93
N ALA A 171 -7.47 3.42 -16.19
CA ALA A 171 -6.36 2.52 -15.87
C ALA A 171 -6.64 1.61 -14.66
N GLY A 172 -7.82 1.72 -14.03
CA GLY A 172 -8.15 0.96 -12.82
C GLY A 172 -7.36 1.36 -11.58
N ILE A 173 -6.78 2.57 -11.57
CA ILE A 173 -6.05 3.10 -10.42
C ILE A 173 -7.05 3.79 -9.49
N PHE A 174 -7.17 3.31 -8.26
CA PHE A 174 -7.98 3.94 -7.22
C PHE A 174 -7.13 4.80 -6.29
N TRP A 175 -7.75 5.64 -5.47
CA TRP A 175 -7.04 6.32 -4.40
C TRP A 175 -7.82 6.22 -3.10
N GLU A 176 -7.12 6.28 -2.00
CA GLU A 176 -7.64 6.13 -0.67
C GLU A 176 -8.15 7.46 -0.11
N LEU A 177 -9.34 7.42 0.48
CA LEU A 177 -9.85 8.42 1.40
C LEU A 177 -9.47 8.02 2.84
N ASN A 178 -8.26 8.38 3.26
CA ASN A 178 -7.76 8.01 4.57
C ASN A 178 -8.22 9.03 5.64
N VAL A 179 -9.11 8.60 6.53
CA VAL A 179 -9.71 9.47 7.55
C VAL A 179 -8.70 10.05 8.53
N ASN A 180 -7.58 9.38 8.77
CA ASN A 180 -6.52 9.88 9.64
C ASN A 180 -5.76 11.07 9.03
N TYR A 181 -5.84 11.25 7.71
CA TYR A 181 -5.14 12.28 6.95
C TYR A 181 -6.05 13.36 6.39
N ASP A 182 -7.36 13.33 6.67
CA ASP A 182 -8.31 14.32 6.14
C ASP A 182 -7.91 15.77 6.46
N SER A 183 -7.45 16.02 7.70
CA SER A 183 -6.96 17.34 8.12
C SER A 183 -5.73 17.84 7.34
N ILE A 184 -4.97 16.93 6.74
CA ILE A 184 -3.77 17.24 5.94
C ILE A 184 -4.14 17.36 4.46
N HIS A 185 -4.98 16.43 3.97
CA HIS A 185 -5.31 16.30 2.54
C HIS A 185 -6.57 17.05 2.15
N LYS A 186 -7.32 17.57 3.14
CA LYS A 186 -8.48 18.45 2.93
C LYS A 186 -9.49 17.88 1.93
N TYR A 187 -9.82 16.62 2.03
CA TYR A 187 -10.76 15.95 1.13
C TYR A 187 -12.12 16.67 1.07
N SER A 188 -12.56 17.24 2.20
CA SER A 188 -13.80 18.02 2.29
C SER A 188 -13.78 19.32 1.46
N GLU A 189 -12.60 19.85 1.13
CA GLU A 189 -12.47 21.05 0.29
C GLU A 189 -12.63 20.74 -1.21
N HIS A 190 -12.58 19.46 -1.58
CA HIS A 190 -12.63 18.99 -2.97
C HIS A 190 -13.92 18.21 -3.32
N SER A 191 -14.85 18.08 -2.35
CA SER A 191 -16.13 17.36 -2.51
C SER A 191 -17.24 18.26 -3.07
#